data_c1f344564d050e50dc0632d4e8ab121b
#
_entry.id   c1f344564d050e50dc0632d4e8ab121b
#
_cell.length_a   1.000
_cell.length_b   1.000
_cell.length_c   1.000
_cell.angle_alpha   90.00
_cell.angle_beta   90.00
_cell.angle_gamma   90.00
#
_symmetry.space_group_name_H-M   'P 1'
#
loop_
_entity.id
_entity.type
_entity.pdbx_description
1 polymer ?
#
loop_
_entity_poly.entity_id
_entity_poly.type
_entity_poly.pdbx_seq_one_letter_code
_entity_poly.pdbx_strand_id
1 'polypeptide(L)'
;MLMDYEKERTERAERIRKGGAEKYHQSNLEKGKLFVRERLARLFDDDIELEDAFFAECMSDGLPADGVVTAIGKIGGQTVCVMANDSTVKAGSWGAKTVEKIIRIQETAEKLNCPLIYLVDSAGARITDQINVFPGRRGAGRIFYNQVKLSGRIPQICLLFGPSAAGGAYIPAFCDIVVMVEGNASMYLGSPRMAEMVIGEKVSLEEMGGARMHCSISGCGDILAETEEEAIRLARAYLSYFPANYQEKAPMQEKRPPKHFDIPLADIIPQNQNAPFDMHELIERVIDEDSFFEIKALFAPELITGLARIHGQPVGIVANQPKVKGGVLFHDSADKAAKFITLCDAFHIPLLFLADIPGFMIGTKVEQAGIIRHGAKMISAMSEATVPKLSVIVRKAYGAGLYAMAGPAFEPDCCLALPTAQIAVMGPEAAVNAVYAKKIAELPKEERASFISSKREEYKENINIYRLASEMIIDAVIPANSLRDELAKRLKAYMTKEMTFTNRKHPVYPV
;
A
#
# COMPACT_ATOMS: atom_id res chain seq x y z
N MET A 1 55.66 0.86 8.86
CA MET A 1 55.02 0.87 7.50
C MET A 1 53.59 0.32 7.53
N LEU A 2 53.31 -0.98 7.82
CA LEU A 2 51.93 -1.48 7.86
C LEU A 2 51.06 -0.76 8.93
N MET A 3 51.61 -0.58 10.13
CA MET A 3 50.95 0.16 11.22
C MET A 3 50.58 1.61 10.87
N ASP A 4 51.37 2.27 10.04
CA ASP A 4 51.08 3.66 9.62
C ASP A 4 49.89 3.69 8.67
N TYR A 5 49.79 2.71 7.74
CA TYR A 5 48.62 2.58 6.84
C TYR A 5 47.34 2.20 7.58
N GLU A 6 47.44 1.34 8.61
CA GLU A 6 46.28 0.99 9.43
C GLU A 6 45.79 2.17 10.27
N LYS A 7 46.70 2.99 10.76
CA LYS A 7 46.36 4.22 11.48
C LYS A 7 45.63 5.22 10.53
N GLU A 8 46.21 5.46 9.35
CA GLU A 8 45.58 6.31 8.34
C GLU A 8 44.16 5.80 7.96
N ARG A 9 44.03 4.48 7.73
CA ARG A 9 42.71 3.87 7.46
C ARG A 9 41.73 4.13 8.58
N THR A 10 42.16 3.97 9.84
CA THR A 10 41.28 4.16 11.00
C THR A 10 40.83 5.61 11.14
N GLU A 11 41.73 6.57 11.00
CA GLU A 11 41.43 8.00 11.06
C GLU A 11 40.45 8.41 9.96
N ARG A 12 40.63 7.91 8.73
CA ARG A 12 39.71 8.13 7.63
C ARG A 12 38.35 7.51 7.90
N ALA A 13 38.30 6.28 8.41
CA ALA A 13 37.07 5.58 8.74
C ALA A 13 36.26 6.30 9.84
N GLU A 14 36.93 6.79 10.88
CA GLU A 14 36.30 7.58 11.95
C GLU A 14 35.69 8.87 11.41
N ARG A 15 36.41 9.58 10.53
CA ARG A 15 35.91 10.78 9.88
C ARG A 15 34.65 10.49 9.05
N ILE A 16 34.65 9.38 8.29
CA ILE A 16 33.50 8.99 7.48
C ILE A 16 32.30 8.63 8.36
N ARG A 17 32.52 7.87 9.46
CA ARG A 17 31.44 7.51 10.39
C ARG A 17 30.81 8.70 11.09
N LYS A 18 31.52 9.79 11.27
CA LYS A 18 31.00 11.04 11.85
C LYS A 18 30.05 11.77 10.91
N GLY A 19 30.06 11.50 9.61
CA GLY A 19 29.25 12.21 8.64
C GLY A 19 29.68 13.66 8.42
N GLY A 20 28.72 14.57 8.28
CA GLY A 20 28.94 15.99 8.06
C GLY A 20 29.37 16.77 9.30
N ALA A 21 29.46 18.09 9.19
CA ALA A 21 29.87 18.97 10.27
C ALA A 21 28.83 19.00 11.42
N GLU A 22 29.30 19.18 12.65
CA GLU A 22 28.49 19.17 13.89
C GLU A 22 27.24 20.05 13.84
N LYS A 23 27.34 21.24 13.23
CA LYS A 23 26.17 22.12 13.07
C LYS A 23 24.99 21.50 12.32
N TYR A 24 25.22 20.52 11.43
CA TYR A 24 24.18 19.83 10.71
C TYR A 24 23.54 18.72 11.56
N HIS A 25 24.32 18.09 12.43
CA HIS A 25 23.79 17.16 13.44
C HIS A 25 22.88 17.90 14.41
N GLN A 26 23.35 19.06 14.93
CA GLN A 26 22.53 19.89 15.82
C GLN A 26 21.22 20.34 15.13
N SER A 27 21.28 20.78 13.86
CA SER A 27 20.07 21.15 13.11
C SER A 27 19.11 19.97 12.89
N ASN A 28 19.62 18.75 12.73
CA ASN A 28 18.78 17.55 12.64
C ASN A 28 18.11 17.26 13.99
N LEU A 29 18.88 17.32 15.07
CA LEU A 29 18.36 17.09 16.43
C LEU A 29 17.22 18.07 16.78
N GLU A 30 17.37 19.36 16.47
CA GLU A 30 16.34 20.37 16.66
C GLU A 30 15.03 20.08 15.89
N LYS A 31 15.10 19.30 14.81
CA LYS A 31 13.96 18.85 14.01
C LYS A 31 13.45 17.46 14.42
N GLY A 32 13.99 16.87 15.48
CA GLY A 32 13.67 15.50 15.89
C GLY A 32 14.13 14.44 14.90
N LYS A 33 15.18 14.71 14.09
CA LYS A 33 15.71 13.78 13.10
C LYS A 33 16.88 13.01 13.66
N LEU A 34 16.92 11.70 13.42
CA LEU A 34 18.04 10.83 13.72
C LEU A 34 19.19 11.01 12.71
N PHE A 35 20.41 10.77 13.15
CA PHE A 35 21.52 10.60 12.24
C PHE A 35 21.40 9.31 11.43
N VAL A 36 21.91 9.29 10.20
CA VAL A 36 21.76 8.15 9.28
C VAL A 36 22.21 6.82 9.90
N ARG A 37 23.30 6.80 10.69
CA ARG A 37 23.77 5.57 11.32
C ARG A 37 22.93 5.13 12.51
N GLU A 38 22.28 6.06 13.20
CA GLU A 38 21.28 5.75 14.23
C GLU A 38 20.01 5.15 13.61
N ARG A 39 19.56 5.66 12.44
CA ARG A 39 18.48 5.05 11.67
C ARG A 39 18.80 3.60 11.30
N LEU A 40 20.00 3.33 10.82
CA LEU A 40 20.45 1.98 10.45
C LEU A 40 20.57 1.05 11.66
N ALA A 41 21.11 1.53 12.79
CA ALA A 41 21.20 0.76 14.03
C ALA A 41 19.82 0.39 14.63
N ARG A 42 18.80 1.20 14.39
CA ARG A 42 17.41 0.88 14.80
C ARG A 42 16.69 -0.02 13.78
N LEU A 43 17.09 0.04 12.51
CA LEU A 43 16.46 -0.71 11.43
C LEU A 43 16.92 -2.18 11.43
N PHE A 44 18.21 -2.44 11.52
CA PHE A 44 18.78 -3.79 11.55
C PHE A 44 18.56 -4.49 12.91
N ASP A 45 18.63 -5.80 12.90
CA ASP A 45 18.56 -6.61 14.13
C ASP A 45 19.82 -6.43 14.98
N ASP A 46 20.99 -6.34 14.29
CA ASP A 46 22.33 -6.15 14.85
C ASP A 46 23.03 -5.03 14.08
N ASP A 47 24.34 -4.95 14.21
CA ASP A 47 25.17 -4.02 13.45
C ASP A 47 25.11 -4.27 11.94
N ILE A 48 25.56 -3.29 11.16
CA ILE A 48 25.73 -3.41 9.71
C ILE A 48 26.68 -4.58 9.41
N GLU A 49 26.22 -5.61 8.70
CA GLU A 49 27.06 -6.73 8.31
C GLU A 49 28.10 -6.34 7.25
N LEU A 50 27.65 -5.61 6.21
CA LEU A 50 28.51 -5.12 5.12
C LEU A 50 28.14 -3.69 4.75
N GLU A 51 29.14 -2.84 4.55
CA GLU A 51 28.98 -1.48 4.02
C GLU A 51 29.92 -1.29 2.81
N ASP A 52 29.34 -1.35 1.62
CA ASP A 52 30.10 -1.20 0.39
C ASP A 52 30.35 0.27 0.02
N ALA A 53 31.50 0.51 -0.64
CA ALA A 53 31.95 1.84 -1.04
C ALA A 53 31.99 2.86 0.13
N PHE A 54 32.30 2.38 1.34
CA PHE A 54 32.45 3.18 2.56
C PHE A 54 33.41 4.36 2.38
N PHE A 55 34.54 4.16 1.68
CA PHE A 55 35.54 5.19 1.41
C PHE A 55 35.28 6.04 0.17
N ALA A 56 34.07 6.02 -0.40
CA ALA A 56 33.74 6.89 -1.51
C ALA A 56 33.97 8.37 -1.13
N GLU A 57 34.64 9.13 -2.00
CA GLU A 57 35.00 10.54 -1.81
C GLU A 57 35.85 10.81 -0.54
N CYS A 58 36.53 9.81 0.02
CA CYS A 58 37.35 9.99 1.23
C CYS A 58 38.53 10.94 1.05
N MET A 59 38.92 11.26 -0.21
CA MET A 59 39.95 12.23 -0.56
C MET A 59 39.41 13.64 -0.72
N SER A 60 38.07 13.80 -0.79
CA SER A 60 37.39 15.09 -0.95
C SER A 60 36.99 15.63 0.42
N ASP A 61 37.21 16.94 0.63
CA ASP A 61 36.79 17.58 1.87
C ASP A 61 35.25 17.73 1.93
N GLY A 62 34.68 17.35 3.08
CA GLY A 62 33.25 17.54 3.36
C GLY A 62 32.29 16.62 2.60
N LEU A 63 32.80 15.51 2.01
CA LEU A 63 32.00 14.52 1.29
C LEU A 63 32.18 13.09 1.83
N PRO A 64 32.09 12.85 3.13
CA PRO A 64 32.24 11.49 3.67
C PRO A 64 31.20 10.56 3.05
N ALA A 65 31.65 9.44 2.47
CA ALA A 65 30.87 8.44 1.74
C ALA A 65 29.96 9.01 0.63
N ASP A 66 30.22 10.24 0.18
CA ASP A 66 29.40 11.04 -0.75
C ASP A 66 27.94 11.21 -0.32
N GLY A 67 27.66 11.28 1.00
CA GLY A 67 26.35 11.57 1.56
C GLY A 67 25.34 10.44 1.43
N VAL A 68 25.78 9.18 1.21
CA VAL A 68 24.92 8.02 1.21
C VAL A 68 25.62 6.79 1.82
N VAL A 69 24.92 6.10 2.69
CA VAL A 69 25.33 4.79 3.21
C VAL A 69 24.61 3.71 2.43
N THR A 70 25.34 2.70 1.95
CA THR A 70 24.80 1.52 1.28
C THR A 70 25.25 0.28 2.06
N ALA A 71 24.28 -0.41 2.65
CA ALA A 71 24.56 -1.44 3.63
C ALA A 71 23.74 -2.72 3.38
N ILE A 72 24.24 -3.83 3.90
CA ILE A 72 23.56 -5.11 3.98
C ILE A 72 23.52 -5.50 5.46
N GLY A 73 22.40 -6.01 5.92
CA GLY A 73 22.18 -6.49 7.28
C GLY A 73 20.94 -7.35 7.35
N LYS A 74 20.47 -7.64 8.57
CA LYS A 74 19.27 -8.47 8.80
C LYS A 74 18.16 -7.70 9.46
N ILE A 75 16.93 -8.03 9.08
CA ILE A 75 15.69 -7.55 9.72
C ILE A 75 14.80 -8.76 9.93
N GLY A 76 14.48 -9.10 11.19
CA GLY A 76 13.73 -10.29 11.52
C GLY A 76 14.42 -11.58 11.02
N GLY A 77 15.76 -11.58 11.01
CA GLY A 77 16.58 -12.67 10.47
C GLY A 77 16.71 -12.71 8.95
N GLN A 78 15.96 -11.90 8.21
CA GLN A 78 15.99 -11.84 6.75
C GLN A 78 17.07 -10.87 6.27
N THR A 79 17.89 -11.29 5.31
CA THR A 79 18.90 -10.41 4.67
C THR A 79 18.19 -9.31 3.87
N VAL A 80 18.62 -8.06 4.07
CA VAL A 80 18.11 -6.89 3.35
C VAL A 80 19.24 -5.99 2.88
N CYS A 81 19.04 -5.34 1.75
CA CYS A 81 19.89 -4.24 1.27
C CYS A 81 19.25 -2.90 1.65
N VAL A 82 20.09 -1.93 2.01
CA VAL A 82 19.62 -0.59 2.42
C VAL A 82 20.42 0.49 1.70
N MET A 83 19.72 1.50 1.19
CA MET A 83 20.24 2.78 0.78
C MET A 83 19.79 3.85 1.76
N ALA A 84 20.70 4.60 2.37
CA ALA A 84 20.36 5.63 3.36
C ALA A 84 21.08 6.95 3.08
N ASN A 85 20.32 8.03 2.83
CA ASN A 85 20.90 9.37 2.66
C ASN A 85 21.40 9.92 4.01
N ASP A 86 22.59 10.50 4.00
CA ASP A 86 23.11 11.28 5.10
C ASP A 86 22.85 12.79 4.85
N SER A 87 21.81 13.30 5.48
CA SER A 87 21.43 14.72 5.34
C SER A 87 22.43 15.69 5.95
N THR A 88 23.36 15.22 6.77
CA THR A 88 24.46 16.04 7.31
C THR A 88 25.52 16.36 6.25
N VAL A 89 25.56 15.58 5.16
CA VAL A 89 26.50 15.73 4.03
C VAL A 89 25.78 16.36 2.84
N LYS A 90 26.00 17.66 2.58
CA LYS A 90 25.38 18.39 1.48
C LYS A 90 23.84 18.21 1.39
N ALA A 91 23.17 18.15 2.56
CA ALA A 91 21.72 17.89 2.67
C ALA A 91 21.28 16.60 1.95
N GLY A 92 22.09 15.56 1.96
CA GLY A 92 21.81 14.27 1.29
C GLY A 92 21.74 14.35 -0.23
N SER A 93 22.20 15.46 -0.83
CA SER A 93 22.12 15.65 -2.30
C SER A 93 23.02 14.70 -3.07
N TRP A 94 22.58 14.34 -4.28
CA TRP A 94 23.24 13.35 -5.12
C TRP A 94 24.39 13.94 -5.92
N GLY A 95 25.60 13.43 -5.68
CA GLY A 95 26.76 13.55 -6.55
C GLY A 95 26.97 12.30 -7.39
N ALA A 96 28.03 12.28 -8.18
CA ALA A 96 28.34 11.15 -9.07
C ALA A 96 28.52 9.84 -8.32
N LYS A 97 29.20 9.87 -7.16
CA LYS A 97 29.42 8.67 -6.37
C LYS A 97 28.17 8.26 -5.56
N THR A 98 27.33 9.21 -5.17
CA THR A 98 26.01 8.92 -4.59
C THR A 98 25.17 8.08 -5.55
N VAL A 99 25.03 8.52 -6.80
CA VAL A 99 24.26 7.81 -7.84
C VAL A 99 24.85 6.43 -8.10
N GLU A 100 26.16 6.31 -8.26
CA GLU A 100 26.83 5.02 -8.48
C GLU A 100 26.61 4.05 -7.30
N LYS A 101 26.70 4.52 -6.05
CA LYS A 101 26.43 3.70 -4.85
C LYS A 101 24.98 3.20 -4.84
N ILE A 102 24.01 4.06 -5.15
CA ILE A 102 22.59 3.68 -5.21
C ILE A 102 22.37 2.61 -6.28
N ILE A 103 22.93 2.79 -7.47
CA ILE A 103 22.84 1.79 -8.55
C ILE A 103 23.47 0.46 -8.11
N ARG A 104 24.62 0.49 -7.45
CA ARG A 104 25.32 -0.71 -7.00
C ARG A 104 24.55 -1.47 -5.93
N ILE A 105 23.94 -0.80 -4.97
CA ILE A 105 23.14 -1.51 -3.94
C ILE A 105 21.85 -2.11 -4.56
N GLN A 106 21.26 -1.48 -5.56
CA GLN A 106 20.14 -2.06 -6.32
C GLN A 106 20.58 -3.32 -7.08
N GLU A 107 21.75 -3.26 -7.75
CA GLU A 107 22.34 -4.41 -8.45
C GLU A 107 22.73 -5.52 -7.45
N THR A 108 23.13 -5.17 -6.25
CA THR A 108 23.42 -6.14 -5.18
C THR A 108 22.13 -6.80 -4.67
N ALA A 109 21.08 -6.03 -4.41
CA ALA A 109 19.77 -6.57 -4.03
C ALA A 109 19.20 -7.52 -5.09
N GLU A 110 19.39 -7.19 -6.38
CA GLU A 110 19.03 -8.07 -7.50
C GLU A 110 19.78 -9.41 -7.44
N LYS A 111 21.11 -9.38 -7.22
CA LYS A 111 21.95 -10.57 -7.16
C LYS A 111 21.63 -11.45 -5.95
N LEU A 112 21.42 -10.83 -4.80
CA LEU A 112 21.07 -11.52 -3.55
C LEU A 112 19.60 -11.94 -3.53
N ASN A 113 18.78 -11.39 -4.43
CA ASN A 113 17.32 -11.60 -4.50
C ASN A 113 16.65 -11.34 -3.16
N CYS A 114 16.96 -10.20 -2.53
CA CYS A 114 16.53 -9.81 -1.19
C CYS A 114 15.88 -8.42 -1.19
N PRO A 115 15.05 -8.08 -0.18
CA PRO A 115 14.39 -6.79 -0.08
C PRO A 115 15.38 -5.61 -0.11
N LEU A 116 14.90 -4.48 -0.65
CA LEU A 116 15.64 -3.23 -0.70
C LEU A 116 14.86 -2.12 0.00
N ILE A 117 15.50 -1.49 1.00
CA ILE A 117 14.91 -0.41 1.78
C ILE A 117 15.63 0.89 1.46
N TYR A 118 14.87 1.93 1.17
CA TYR A 118 15.35 3.28 0.91
C TYR A 118 15.03 4.18 2.09
N LEU A 119 16.05 4.68 2.79
CA LEU A 119 15.94 5.71 3.83
C LEU A 119 16.23 7.07 3.18
N VAL A 120 15.19 7.79 2.77
CA VAL A 120 15.32 8.96 1.91
C VAL A 120 15.28 10.25 2.72
N ASP A 121 16.29 11.09 2.52
CA ASP A 121 16.43 12.42 3.11
C ASP A 121 17.38 13.24 2.23
N SER A 122 16.88 13.76 1.10
CA SER A 122 17.71 14.31 0.03
C SER A 122 17.16 15.57 -0.61
N ALA A 123 18.01 16.59 -0.71
CA ALA A 123 17.69 17.81 -1.44
C ALA A 123 17.72 17.67 -2.99
N GLY A 124 17.92 16.44 -3.52
CA GLY A 124 17.97 16.18 -4.95
C GLY A 124 19.38 16.21 -5.54
N ALA A 125 19.52 16.33 -6.86
CA ALA A 125 20.80 16.26 -7.54
C ALA A 125 21.64 17.55 -7.37
N ARG A 126 22.95 17.39 -7.23
CA ARG A 126 23.92 18.51 -7.26
C ARG A 126 24.00 19.06 -8.68
N ILE A 127 23.51 20.28 -8.91
CA ILE A 127 23.47 20.92 -10.24
C ILE A 127 24.90 21.11 -10.82
N THR A 128 25.89 21.33 -9.97
CA THR A 128 27.30 21.48 -10.38
C THR A 128 27.89 20.20 -10.99
N ASP A 129 27.31 19.04 -10.66
CA ASP A 129 27.78 17.73 -11.11
C ASP A 129 26.88 17.12 -12.21
N GLN A 130 25.98 17.90 -12.79
CA GLN A 130 24.89 17.41 -13.65
C GLN A 130 25.35 16.48 -14.79
N ILE A 131 26.49 16.74 -15.42
CA ILE A 131 27.01 15.92 -16.52
C ILE A 131 27.33 14.50 -16.04
N ASN A 132 27.88 14.37 -14.83
CA ASN A 132 28.29 13.08 -14.26
C ASN A 132 27.14 12.35 -13.57
N VAL A 133 26.09 13.09 -13.15
CA VAL A 133 24.96 12.58 -12.35
C VAL A 133 23.78 12.20 -13.22
N PHE A 134 23.47 12.96 -14.27
CA PHE A 134 22.17 12.92 -14.91
C PHE A 134 22.08 12.14 -16.23
N PRO A 135 22.83 12.50 -17.32
CA PRO A 135 22.52 11.99 -18.68
C PRO A 135 23.12 10.63 -19.03
N GLY A 136 24.03 10.13 -18.19
CA GLY A 136 24.82 8.92 -18.52
C GLY A 136 24.03 7.61 -18.38
N ARG A 137 24.52 6.53 -18.99
CA ARG A 137 23.94 5.18 -18.85
C ARG A 137 23.91 4.69 -17.40
N ARG A 138 24.76 5.19 -16.53
CA ARG A 138 24.81 5.01 -15.09
C ARG A 138 24.48 6.29 -14.34
N GLY A 139 23.72 7.20 -14.95
CA GLY A 139 23.20 8.40 -14.31
C GLY A 139 21.93 8.11 -13.51
N ALA A 140 21.34 9.15 -12.92
CA ALA A 140 20.18 9.06 -12.02
C ALA A 140 18.98 8.29 -12.61
N GLY A 141 18.74 8.40 -13.91
CA GLY A 141 17.69 7.62 -14.59
C GLY A 141 17.84 6.10 -14.47
N ARG A 142 19.08 5.61 -14.29
CA ARG A 142 19.33 4.18 -14.08
C ARG A 142 18.77 3.67 -12.76
N ILE A 143 18.69 4.52 -11.74
CA ILE A 143 18.08 4.20 -10.45
C ILE A 143 16.62 3.79 -10.66
N PHE A 144 15.85 4.60 -11.40
CA PHE A 144 14.43 4.36 -11.67
C PHE A 144 14.22 3.14 -12.56
N TYR A 145 15.06 2.98 -13.59
CA TYR A 145 15.03 1.78 -14.43
C TYR A 145 15.22 0.50 -13.59
N ASN A 146 16.17 0.52 -12.65
CA ASN A 146 16.42 -0.62 -11.77
C ASN A 146 15.25 -0.85 -10.81
N GLN A 147 14.63 0.21 -10.25
CA GLN A 147 13.44 0.06 -9.40
C GLN A 147 12.29 -0.63 -10.15
N VAL A 148 12.02 -0.22 -11.39
CA VAL A 148 11.00 -0.87 -12.22
C VAL A 148 11.37 -2.33 -12.53
N LYS A 149 12.65 -2.61 -12.79
CA LYS A 149 13.14 -3.99 -13.02
C LYS A 149 12.98 -4.87 -11.78
N LEU A 150 13.11 -4.30 -10.59
CA LEU A 150 13.00 -5.00 -9.30
C LEU A 150 11.56 -5.08 -8.78
N SER A 151 10.64 -4.26 -9.31
CA SER A 151 9.24 -4.22 -8.91
C SER A 151 8.57 -5.60 -9.08
N GLY A 152 7.91 -6.08 -8.03
CA GLY A 152 7.31 -7.41 -7.98
C GLY A 152 8.32 -8.58 -7.93
N ARG A 153 9.62 -8.30 -7.98
CA ARG A 153 10.68 -9.31 -7.83
C ARG A 153 11.18 -9.42 -6.40
N ILE A 154 11.44 -8.27 -5.77
CA ILE A 154 11.82 -8.14 -4.37
C ILE A 154 10.98 -7.02 -3.73
N PRO A 155 10.68 -7.09 -2.44
CA PRO A 155 10.04 -5.99 -1.74
C PRO A 155 10.90 -4.72 -1.77
N GLN A 156 10.30 -3.58 -2.12
CA GLN A 156 10.93 -2.27 -2.15
C GLN A 156 10.19 -1.32 -1.20
N ILE A 157 10.86 -0.89 -0.13
CA ILE A 157 10.27 -0.10 0.95
C ILE A 157 10.93 1.27 1.00
N CYS A 158 10.17 2.35 1.08
CA CYS A 158 10.69 3.69 1.30
C CYS A 158 10.25 4.24 2.66
N LEU A 159 11.23 4.67 3.46
CA LEU A 159 11.04 5.51 4.63
C LEU A 159 11.52 6.92 4.28
N LEU A 160 10.61 7.87 4.25
CA LEU A 160 10.90 9.24 3.89
C LEU A 160 10.99 10.09 5.17
N PHE A 161 12.21 10.49 5.52
CA PHE A 161 12.56 11.22 6.74
C PHE A 161 12.81 12.71 6.52
N GLY A 162 12.88 13.12 5.27
CA GLY A 162 13.13 14.48 4.88
C GLY A 162 12.62 14.76 3.47
N PRO A 163 13.16 15.77 2.78
CA PRO A 163 12.76 16.03 1.40
C PRO A 163 13.21 14.92 0.45
N SER A 164 12.40 14.72 -0.59
CA SER A 164 12.73 13.97 -1.80
C SER A 164 12.36 14.87 -2.99
N ALA A 165 13.35 15.67 -3.43
CA ALA A 165 13.12 16.76 -4.36
C ALA A 165 13.34 16.38 -5.82
N ALA A 166 12.59 16.99 -6.72
CA ALA A 166 12.71 16.86 -8.18
C ALA A 166 12.67 15.39 -8.64
N GLY A 167 13.61 14.95 -9.46
CA GLY A 167 13.71 13.56 -9.88
C GLY A 167 13.82 12.55 -8.72
N GLY A 168 14.35 12.97 -7.56
CA GLY A 168 14.43 12.14 -6.36
C GLY A 168 13.06 11.66 -5.86
N ALA A 169 11.99 12.44 -6.08
CA ALA A 169 10.63 12.09 -5.69
C ALA A 169 10.11 10.79 -6.34
N TYR A 170 10.74 10.34 -7.40
CA TYR A 170 10.39 9.07 -8.03
C TYR A 170 10.93 7.85 -7.28
N ILE A 171 11.98 7.97 -6.43
CA ILE A 171 12.42 6.83 -5.59
C ILE A 171 11.28 6.33 -4.71
N PRO A 172 10.64 7.15 -3.85
CA PRO A 172 9.48 6.69 -3.10
C PRO A 172 8.33 6.23 -4.00
N ALA A 173 8.05 6.95 -5.09
CA ALA A 173 6.92 6.64 -5.96
C ALA A 173 6.99 5.26 -6.63
N PHE A 174 8.18 4.70 -6.87
CA PHE A 174 8.39 3.36 -7.40
C PHE A 174 8.44 2.26 -6.32
N CYS A 175 8.41 2.61 -5.05
CA CYS A 175 8.39 1.62 -3.97
C CYS A 175 6.99 1.02 -3.77
N ASP A 176 6.97 -0.19 -3.22
CA ASP A 176 5.74 -0.90 -2.89
C ASP A 176 4.96 -0.16 -1.80
N ILE A 177 5.69 0.35 -0.80
CA ILE A 177 5.15 1.14 0.31
C ILE A 177 6.03 2.36 0.60
N VAL A 178 5.39 3.47 0.95
CA VAL A 178 6.02 4.74 1.35
C VAL A 178 5.50 5.17 2.72
N VAL A 179 6.38 5.12 3.72
CA VAL A 179 6.13 5.66 5.05
C VAL A 179 6.73 7.06 5.14
N MET A 180 5.92 8.06 5.44
CA MET A 180 6.34 9.45 5.51
C MET A 180 6.27 9.98 6.94
N VAL A 181 7.34 10.60 7.42
CA VAL A 181 7.38 11.22 8.76
C VAL A 181 6.74 12.61 8.71
N GLU A 182 5.73 12.84 9.52
CA GLU A 182 4.99 14.09 9.58
C GLU A 182 5.91 15.28 9.92
N GLY A 183 5.68 16.40 9.27
CA GLY A 183 6.41 17.65 9.51
C GLY A 183 7.83 17.71 8.93
N ASN A 184 8.45 16.56 8.64
CA ASN A 184 9.80 16.49 8.06
C ASN A 184 9.83 15.98 6.62
N ALA A 185 9.03 14.95 6.32
CA ALA A 185 9.03 14.32 5.00
C ALA A 185 8.26 15.15 3.97
N SER A 186 8.82 15.24 2.78
CA SER A 186 8.13 15.88 1.64
C SER A 186 8.60 15.29 0.31
N MET A 187 7.68 15.24 -0.67
CA MET A 187 7.97 14.87 -2.06
C MET A 187 7.41 15.95 -2.98
N TYR A 188 8.19 16.37 -3.98
CA TYR A 188 7.74 17.38 -4.94
C TYR A 188 8.64 17.44 -6.17
N LEU A 189 8.08 17.78 -7.33
CA LEU A 189 8.86 17.95 -8.56
C LEU A 189 9.56 19.32 -8.62
N GLY A 190 8.86 20.36 -8.19
CA GLY A 190 9.40 21.72 -8.07
C GLY A 190 9.17 22.27 -6.67
N SER A 191 10.10 23.08 -6.16
CA SER A 191 9.93 23.71 -4.84
C SER A 191 8.84 24.80 -4.85
N PRO A 192 8.27 25.19 -3.70
CA PRO A 192 7.34 26.33 -3.62
C PRO A 192 7.87 27.60 -4.29
N ARG A 193 9.17 27.86 -4.16
CA ARG A 193 9.83 28.98 -4.84
C ARG A 193 9.75 28.86 -6.37
N MET A 194 9.89 27.64 -6.91
CA MET A 194 9.73 27.42 -8.35
C MET A 194 8.27 27.61 -8.79
N ALA A 195 7.30 27.15 -7.99
CA ALA A 195 5.88 27.37 -8.26
C ALA A 195 5.55 28.87 -8.31
N GLU A 196 6.06 29.64 -7.35
CA GLU A 196 5.90 31.10 -7.36
C GLU A 196 6.54 31.76 -8.60
N MET A 197 7.75 31.33 -8.98
CA MET A 197 8.45 31.89 -10.15
C MET A 197 7.81 31.54 -11.50
N VAL A 198 7.29 30.33 -11.66
CA VAL A 198 6.82 29.82 -12.97
C VAL A 198 5.34 30.08 -13.19
N ILE A 199 4.50 29.91 -12.18
CA ILE A 199 3.06 30.02 -12.28
C ILE A 199 2.44 31.04 -11.33
N GLY A 200 3.24 31.75 -10.52
CA GLY A 200 2.79 32.77 -9.57
C GLY A 200 2.09 32.22 -8.33
N GLU A 201 2.16 30.91 -8.08
CA GLU A 201 1.50 30.27 -6.95
C GLU A 201 2.33 30.41 -5.67
N LYS A 202 1.75 31.02 -4.63
CA LYS A 202 2.34 31.11 -3.30
C LYS A 202 1.75 30.03 -2.42
N VAL A 203 2.52 29.03 -2.08
CA VAL A 203 2.11 27.86 -1.33
C VAL A 203 3.22 27.44 -0.36
N SER A 204 2.87 26.85 0.77
CA SER A 204 3.86 26.25 1.67
C SER A 204 4.31 24.88 1.14
N LEU A 205 5.50 24.44 1.59
CA LEU A 205 6.00 23.11 1.22
C LEU A 205 5.07 22.00 1.76
N GLU A 206 4.53 22.18 2.95
CA GLU A 206 3.62 21.22 3.58
C GLU A 206 2.31 21.07 2.78
N GLU A 207 1.74 22.17 2.29
CA GLU A 207 0.52 22.12 1.47
C GLU A 207 0.78 21.51 0.09
N MET A 208 1.94 21.78 -0.51
CA MET A 208 2.23 21.35 -1.88
C MET A 208 2.80 19.93 -1.96
N GLY A 209 3.58 19.51 -0.98
CA GLY A 209 4.33 18.25 -1.03
C GLY A 209 4.62 17.59 0.32
N GLY A 210 3.94 18.02 1.39
CA GLY A 210 4.14 17.48 2.73
C GLY A 210 3.56 16.06 2.93
N ALA A 211 3.98 15.42 4.01
CA ALA A 211 3.62 14.05 4.33
C ALA A 211 2.11 13.84 4.43
N ARG A 212 1.41 14.70 5.17
CA ARG A 212 -0.05 14.59 5.36
C ARG A 212 -0.80 14.74 4.04
N MET A 213 -0.40 15.69 3.19
CA MET A 213 -1.02 15.88 1.87
C MET A 213 -0.85 14.61 1.01
N HIS A 214 0.34 14.04 0.96
CA HIS A 214 0.57 12.83 0.17
C HIS A 214 -0.12 11.60 0.72
N CYS A 215 -0.23 11.46 2.05
CA CYS A 215 -0.93 10.32 2.67
C CYS A 215 -2.46 10.44 2.65
N SER A 216 -3.04 11.64 2.44
CA SER A 216 -4.49 11.83 2.50
C SER A 216 -5.15 12.32 1.22
N ILE A 217 -4.41 13.02 0.34
CA ILE A 217 -4.97 13.66 -0.87
C ILE A 217 -4.42 13.03 -2.14
N SER A 218 -3.10 13.00 -2.33
CA SER A 218 -2.51 12.49 -3.57
C SER A 218 -2.39 10.97 -3.61
N GLY A 219 -2.40 10.30 -2.45
CA GLY A 219 -2.19 8.86 -2.35
C GLY A 219 -0.77 8.39 -2.69
N CYS A 220 0.20 9.30 -2.84
CA CYS A 220 1.61 8.92 -3.06
C CYS A 220 2.27 8.37 -1.80
N GLY A 221 1.88 8.85 -0.60
CA GLY A 221 2.26 8.28 0.69
C GLY A 221 1.27 7.19 1.08
N ASP A 222 1.79 6.13 1.70
CA ASP A 222 0.96 5.01 2.13
C ASP A 222 0.65 5.08 3.63
N ILE A 223 1.62 5.51 4.44
CA ILE A 223 1.48 5.61 5.90
C ILE A 223 2.12 6.92 6.39
N LEU A 224 1.38 7.63 7.23
CA LEU A 224 1.88 8.79 7.97
C LEU A 224 2.39 8.33 9.33
N ALA A 225 3.67 8.53 9.61
CA ALA A 225 4.29 8.23 10.89
C ALA A 225 4.55 9.53 11.67
N GLU A 226 4.39 9.52 12.98
CA GLU A 226 4.64 10.69 13.83
C GLU A 226 6.14 10.92 14.05
N THR A 227 6.93 9.84 14.11
CA THR A 227 8.37 9.90 14.35
C THR A 227 9.16 8.99 13.43
N GLU A 228 10.48 9.19 13.35
CA GLU A 228 11.38 8.32 12.59
C GLU A 228 11.44 6.91 13.17
N GLU A 229 11.41 6.78 14.49
CA GLU A 229 11.38 5.49 15.19
C GLU A 229 10.11 4.70 14.86
N GLU A 230 8.98 5.38 14.80
CA GLU A 230 7.73 4.76 14.37
C GLU A 230 7.81 4.29 12.92
N ALA A 231 8.32 5.12 12.02
CA ALA A 231 8.49 4.75 10.62
C ALA A 231 9.38 3.50 10.46
N ILE A 232 10.48 3.41 11.21
CA ILE A 232 11.36 2.24 11.24
C ILE A 232 10.62 1.01 11.77
N ARG A 233 9.87 1.14 12.86
CA ARG A 233 9.06 0.04 13.43
C ARG A 233 8.02 -0.44 12.42
N LEU A 234 7.35 0.46 11.72
CA LEU A 234 6.36 0.15 10.68
C LEU A 234 7.00 -0.59 9.49
N ALA A 235 8.20 -0.20 9.05
CA ALA A 235 8.91 -0.91 7.99
C ALA A 235 9.27 -2.35 8.39
N ARG A 236 9.74 -2.57 9.62
CA ARG A 236 10.01 -3.91 10.16
C ARG A 236 8.74 -4.75 10.24
N ALA A 237 7.63 -4.17 10.72
CA ALA A 237 6.34 -4.84 10.78
C ALA A 237 5.82 -5.20 9.38
N TYR A 238 5.89 -4.28 8.42
CA TYR A 238 5.51 -4.53 7.02
C TYR A 238 6.31 -5.69 6.42
N LEU A 239 7.64 -5.65 6.56
CA LEU A 239 8.51 -6.69 6.00
C LEU A 239 8.18 -8.09 6.55
N SER A 240 7.67 -8.19 7.77
CA SER A 240 7.31 -9.49 8.38
C SER A 240 6.18 -10.24 7.65
N TYR A 241 5.42 -9.57 6.77
CA TYR A 241 4.37 -10.19 5.96
C TYR A 241 4.90 -10.73 4.63
N PHE A 242 6.08 -10.30 4.19
CA PHE A 242 6.59 -10.57 2.84
C PHE A 242 7.70 -11.62 2.85
N PRO A 243 7.79 -12.44 1.80
CA PRO A 243 8.97 -13.28 1.57
C PRO A 243 10.16 -12.39 1.16
N ALA A 244 11.36 -12.96 1.10
CA ALA A 244 12.53 -12.25 0.60
C ALA A 244 12.39 -11.83 -0.87
N ASN A 245 11.68 -12.61 -1.66
CA ASN A 245 11.47 -12.39 -3.09
C ASN A 245 10.25 -13.18 -3.62
N TYR A 246 9.88 -12.91 -4.86
CA TYR A 246 8.71 -13.51 -5.52
C TYR A 246 8.74 -15.05 -5.68
N GLN A 247 9.89 -15.70 -5.48
CA GLN A 247 10.03 -17.17 -5.59
C GLN A 247 9.68 -17.90 -4.29
N GLU A 248 9.62 -17.15 -3.19
CA GLU A 248 9.36 -17.68 -1.86
C GLU A 248 7.91 -17.40 -1.45
N LYS A 249 7.37 -18.23 -0.57
CA LYS A 249 6.05 -18.00 0.01
C LYS A 249 6.13 -17.05 1.21
N ALA A 250 5.05 -16.30 1.41
CA ALA A 250 4.92 -15.40 2.56
C ALA A 250 5.05 -16.15 3.90
N PRO A 251 5.80 -15.60 4.88
CA PRO A 251 6.17 -16.31 6.11
C PRO A 251 4.97 -16.51 7.04
N MET A 252 4.76 -17.74 7.46
CA MET A 252 3.79 -18.10 8.49
C MET A 252 4.28 -17.67 9.87
N GLN A 253 3.34 -17.32 10.74
CA GLN A 253 3.57 -17.10 12.17
C GLN A 253 2.70 -18.02 13.02
N GLU A 254 2.94 -18.04 14.32
CA GLU A 254 2.06 -18.72 15.25
C GLU A 254 0.67 -18.08 15.23
N LYS A 255 -0.38 -18.91 15.21
CA LYS A 255 -1.76 -18.43 15.25
C LYS A 255 -2.07 -17.77 16.58
N ARG A 256 -2.84 -16.70 16.54
CA ARG A 256 -3.37 -16.02 17.73
C ARG A 256 -4.90 -16.01 17.69
N PRO A 257 -5.59 -15.92 18.85
CA PRO A 257 -7.04 -15.67 18.86
C PRO A 257 -7.36 -14.33 18.19
N PRO A 258 -8.59 -14.10 17.76
CA PRO A 258 -9.03 -12.79 17.32
C PRO A 258 -9.25 -11.88 18.53
N LYS A 259 -9.19 -10.57 18.33
CA LYS A 259 -9.52 -9.58 19.35
C LYS A 259 -11.02 -9.65 19.69
N HIS A 260 -11.36 -9.51 20.96
CA HIS A 260 -12.76 -9.49 21.44
C HIS A 260 -13.60 -10.69 20.94
N PHE A 261 -13.06 -11.87 20.97
CA PHE A 261 -13.73 -13.11 20.53
C PHE A 261 -15.07 -13.40 21.24
N ASP A 262 -15.33 -12.76 22.37
CA ASP A 262 -16.53 -12.86 23.21
C ASP A 262 -17.75 -12.10 22.64
N ILE A 263 -17.56 -11.16 21.71
CA ILE A 263 -18.65 -10.42 21.06
C ILE A 263 -19.03 -11.13 19.75
N PRO A 264 -20.28 -11.59 19.59
CA PRO A 264 -20.73 -12.22 18.38
C PRO A 264 -20.64 -11.29 17.16
N LEU A 265 -20.18 -11.80 16.03
CA LEU A 265 -20.17 -11.03 14.76
C LEU A 265 -21.55 -10.55 14.33
N ALA A 266 -22.58 -11.32 14.66
CA ALA A 266 -23.97 -10.96 14.38
C ALA A 266 -24.42 -9.66 15.08
N ASP A 267 -23.78 -9.29 16.18
CA ASP A 267 -24.12 -8.06 16.93
C ASP A 267 -23.45 -6.81 16.34
N ILE A 268 -22.38 -6.99 15.51
CA ILE A 268 -21.66 -5.89 14.85
C ILE A 268 -22.37 -5.48 13.56
N ILE A 269 -22.97 -6.44 12.83
CA ILE A 269 -23.55 -6.21 11.51
C ILE A 269 -25.02 -5.80 11.66
N PRO A 270 -25.40 -4.54 11.36
CA PRO A 270 -26.79 -4.11 11.47
C PRO A 270 -27.69 -4.86 10.50
N GLN A 271 -28.88 -5.24 10.95
CA GLN A 271 -29.92 -5.82 10.08
C GLN A 271 -30.40 -4.84 9.01
N ASN A 272 -30.46 -3.56 9.36
CA ASN A 272 -30.81 -2.51 8.40
C ASN A 272 -29.65 -2.31 7.39
N GLN A 273 -29.88 -2.62 6.14
CA GLN A 273 -28.92 -2.53 5.05
C GLN A 273 -28.33 -1.12 4.85
N ASN A 274 -29.05 -0.07 5.28
CA ASN A 274 -28.63 1.32 5.15
C ASN A 274 -27.97 1.87 6.41
N ALA A 275 -27.97 1.13 7.52
CA ALA A 275 -27.28 1.54 8.74
C ALA A 275 -25.77 1.40 8.56
N PRO A 276 -24.99 2.46 8.84
CA PRO A 276 -23.52 2.36 8.80
C PRO A 276 -23.02 1.49 9.94
N PHE A 277 -21.90 0.81 9.73
CA PHE A 277 -21.10 0.15 10.77
C PHE A 277 -19.62 0.23 10.41
N ASP A 278 -18.75 0.02 11.38
CA ASP A 278 -17.32 0.05 11.16
C ASP A 278 -16.82 -1.34 10.75
N MET A 279 -16.32 -1.45 9.51
CA MET A 279 -15.82 -2.72 9.00
C MET A 279 -14.54 -3.18 9.72
N HIS A 280 -13.81 -2.28 10.37
CA HIS A 280 -12.66 -2.67 11.21
C HIS A 280 -13.08 -3.61 12.35
N GLU A 281 -14.24 -3.39 12.97
CA GLU A 281 -14.75 -4.26 14.02
C GLU A 281 -15.00 -5.69 13.53
N LEU A 282 -15.44 -5.87 12.28
CA LEU A 282 -15.56 -7.19 11.66
C LEU A 282 -14.20 -7.80 11.36
N ILE A 283 -13.28 -7.00 10.79
CA ILE A 283 -11.92 -7.44 10.47
C ILE A 283 -11.23 -7.95 11.74
N GLU A 284 -11.26 -7.20 12.84
CA GLU A 284 -10.64 -7.58 14.13
C GLU A 284 -11.17 -8.91 14.72
N ARG A 285 -12.41 -9.33 14.34
CA ARG A 285 -12.97 -10.64 14.75
C ARG A 285 -12.52 -11.79 13.88
N VAL A 286 -12.03 -11.51 12.69
CA VAL A 286 -11.66 -12.51 11.69
C VAL A 286 -10.17 -12.79 11.70
N ILE A 287 -9.36 -11.79 11.97
CA ILE A 287 -7.90 -11.88 11.94
C ILE A 287 -7.30 -12.29 13.30
N ASP A 288 -6.03 -12.62 13.29
CA ASP A 288 -5.24 -12.81 14.50
C ASP A 288 -5.04 -11.46 15.22
N GLU A 289 -5.15 -11.45 16.54
CA GLU A 289 -4.97 -10.25 17.37
C GLU A 289 -3.65 -9.54 17.04
N ASP A 290 -3.71 -8.21 16.97
CA ASP A 290 -2.58 -7.30 16.66
C ASP A 290 -1.87 -7.58 15.31
N SER A 291 -2.56 -8.26 14.39
CA SER A 291 -1.99 -8.56 13.07
C SER A 291 -2.49 -7.64 11.96
N PHE A 292 -3.28 -6.63 12.22
CA PHE A 292 -3.75 -5.73 11.17
C PHE A 292 -2.75 -4.59 10.90
N PHE A 293 -2.26 -4.55 9.67
CA PHE A 293 -1.39 -3.49 9.16
C PHE A 293 -2.10 -2.77 8.02
N GLU A 294 -2.81 -1.71 8.35
CA GLU A 294 -3.58 -0.94 7.38
C GLU A 294 -2.66 -0.10 6.48
N ILE A 295 -2.91 -0.12 5.17
CA ILE A 295 -2.17 0.65 4.16
C ILE A 295 -3.12 1.70 3.59
N LYS A 296 -2.67 2.96 3.50
CA LYS A 296 -3.45 4.11 3.01
C LYS A 296 -4.72 4.37 3.83
N ALA A 297 -4.64 4.27 5.16
CA ALA A 297 -5.78 4.52 6.03
C ALA A 297 -6.39 5.93 5.84
N LEU A 298 -5.56 6.94 5.56
CA LEU A 298 -6.00 8.33 5.35
C LEU A 298 -6.47 8.63 3.91
N PHE A 299 -6.08 7.82 2.93
CA PHE A 299 -6.44 8.00 1.53
C PHE A 299 -7.59 7.07 1.14
N ALA A 300 -8.63 7.62 0.49
CA ALA A 300 -9.82 6.88 0.08
C ALA A 300 -10.39 5.96 1.20
N PRO A 301 -10.75 6.53 2.37
CA PRO A 301 -11.10 5.75 3.56
C PRO A 301 -12.44 4.98 3.45
N GLU A 302 -13.20 5.17 2.38
CA GLU A 302 -14.37 4.35 2.04
C GLU A 302 -14.00 2.91 1.63
N LEU A 303 -12.72 2.63 1.40
CA LEU A 303 -12.17 1.31 1.16
C LEU A 303 -10.97 1.06 2.08
N ILE A 304 -10.98 -0.04 2.78
CA ILE A 304 -9.91 -0.51 3.65
C ILE A 304 -9.01 -1.44 2.85
N THR A 305 -7.70 -1.23 2.89
CA THR A 305 -6.69 -2.16 2.39
C THR A 305 -5.64 -2.38 3.47
N GLY A 306 -5.28 -3.62 3.74
CA GLY A 306 -4.29 -3.91 4.77
C GLY A 306 -3.86 -5.37 4.79
N LEU A 307 -2.68 -5.59 5.35
CA LEU A 307 -2.15 -6.92 5.61
C LEU A 307 -2.62 -7.40 6.98
N ALA A 308 -2.90 -8.67 7.09
CA ALA A 308 -3.30 -9.29 8.35
C ALA A 308 -2.84 -10.75 8.41
N ARG A 309 -3.19 -11.45 9.48
CA ARG A 309 -2.99 -12.90 9.59
C ARG A 309 -4.28 -13.59 10.00
N ILE A 310 -4.53 -14.74 9.41
CA ILE A 310 -5.61 -15.64 9.82
C ILE A 310 -4.96 -16.98 10.12
N HIS A 311 -5.00 -17.42 11.38
CA HIS A 311 -4.29 -18.61 11.87
C HIS A 311 -2.78 -18.60 11.50
N GLY A 312 -2.15 -17.44 11.62
CA GLY A 312 -0.73 -17.23 11.30
C GLY A 312 -0.43 -17.02 9.82
N GLN A 313 -1.35 -17.35 8.89
CA GLN A 313 -1.19 -17.17 7.45
C GLN A 313 -1.35 -15.68 7.09
N PRO A 314 -0.36 -15.04 6.44
CA PRO A 314 -0.53 -13.70 5.87
C PRO A 314 -1.69 -13.66 4.87
N VAL A 315 -2.47 -12.58 4.92
CA VAL A 315 -3.60 -12.32 4.03
C VAL A 315 -3.71 -10.83 3.74
N GLY A 316 -3.98 -10.46 2.50
CA GLY A 316 -4.32 -9.11 2.10
C GLY A 316 -5.84 -8.90 2.19
N ILE A 317 -6.29 -7.88 2.90
CA ILE A 317 -7.70 -7.54 3.07
C ILE A 317 -8.06 -6.37 2.18
N VAL A 318 -9.13 -6.52 1.40
CA VAL A 318 -9.79 -5.46 0.63
C VAL A 318 -11.24 -5.41 1.11
N ALA A 319 -11.64 -4.36 1.82
CA ALA A 319 -12.96 -4.31 2.44
C ALA A 319 -13.62 -2.93 2.25
N ASN A 320 -14.92 -2.91 1.95
CA ASN A 320 -15.66 -1.66 1.94
C ASN A 320 -15.86 -1.14 3.36
N GLN A 321 -15.78 0.18 3.57
CA GLN A 321 -16.04 0.82 4.86
C GLN A 321 -17.41 1.53 4.83
N PRO A 322 -18.50 0.87 5.27
CA PRO A 322 -19.84 1.45 5.21
C PRO A 322 -20.02 2.74 6.03
N LYS A 323 -19.18 2.91 7.06
CA LYS A 323 -19.15 4.11 7.91
C LYS A 323 -18.71 5.36 7.14
N VAL A 324 -17.94 5.18 6.05
CA VAL A 324 -17.44 6.28 5.22
C VAL A 324 -18.12 6.21 3.85
N LYS A 325 -18.89 7.24 3.51
CA LYS A 325 -19.62 7.35 2.24
C LYS A 325 -20.39 6.09 1.83
N GLY A 326 -20.83 5.28 2.81
CA GLY A 326 -21.56 4.04 2.57
C GLY A 326 -20.77 2.91 1.91
N GLY A 327 -19.44 2.98 1.85
CA GLY A 327 -18.58 1.99 1.20
C GLY A 327 -18.61 2.05 -0.33
N VAL A 328 -19.10 3.16 -0.92
CA VAL A 328 -19.12 3.38 -2.38
C VAL A 328 -17.70 3.53 -2.92
N LEU A 329 -17.41 2.94 -4.08
CA LEU A 329 -16.10 3.10 -4.73
C LEU A 329 -16.03 4.38 -5.57
N PHE A 330 -14.91 5.07 -5.43
CA PHE A 330 -14.50 6.24 -6.21
C PHE A 330 -13.23 5.91 -7.03
N HIS A 331 -12.77 6.86 -7.83
CA HIS A 331 -11.53 6.71 -8.61
C HIS A 331 -10.32 6.42 -7.71
N ASP A 332 -10.18 7.14 -6.59
CA ASP A 332 -9.07 6.95 -5.65
C ASP A 332 -9.12 5.60 -4.93
N SER A 333 -10.30 5.15 -4.51
CA SER A 333 -10.45 3.83 -3.88
C SER A 333 -10.19 2.69 -4.86
N ALA A 334 -10.54 2.87 -6.14
CA ALA A 334 -10.21 1.91 -7.19
C ALA A 334 -8.69 1.81 -7.42
N ASP A 335 -7.97 2.93 -7.46
CA ASP A 335 -6.51 2.96 -7.59
C ASP A 335 -5.80 2.37 -6.35
N LYS A 336 -6.29 2.71 -5.15
CA LYS A 336 -5.82 2.13 -3.88
C LYS A 336 -5.91 0.60 -3.91
N ALA A 337 -7.07 0.06 -4.28
CA ALA A 337 -7.29 -1.37 -4.38
C ALA A 337 -6.40 -2.02 -5.44
N ALA A 338 -6.31 -1.43 -6.64
CA ALA A 338 -5.53 -1.99 -7.74
C ALA A 338 -4.05 -2.17 -7.36
N LYS A 339 -3.41 -1.14 -6.77
CA LYS A 339 -2.03 -1.23 -6.30
C LYS A 339 -1.87 -2.33 -5.24
N PHE A 340 -2.78 -2.38 -4.26
CA PHE A 340 -2.71 -3.33 -3.16
C PHE A 340 -2.91 -4.78 -3.60
N ILE A 341 -3.88 -5.03 -4.47
CA ILE A 341 -4.14 -6.36 -5.05
C ILE A 341 -2.91 -6.85 -5.82
N THR A 342 -2.34 -6.01 -6.69
CA THR A 342 -1.13 -6.34 -7.46
C THR A 342 0.07 -6.62 -6.55
N LEU A 343 0.23 -5.86 -5.47
CA LEU A 343 1.27 -6.09 -4.47
C LEU A 343 1.12 -7.47 -3.80
N CYS A 344 -0.08 -7.81 -3.35
CA CYS A 344 -0.35 -9.11 -2.72
C CYS A 344 -0.08 -10.27 -3.69
N ASP A 345 -0.53 -10.14 -4.95
CA ASP A 345 -0.33 -11.15 -5.97
C ASP A 345 1.16 -11.37 -6.29
N ALA A 346 1.93 -10.28 -6.39
CA ALA A 346 3.36 -10.34 -6.69
C ALA A 346 4.17 -11.14 -5.65
N PHE A 347 3.71 -11.21 -4.41
CA PHE A 347 4.42 -11.83 -3.29
C PHE A 347 3.65 -12.99 -2.63
N HIS A 348 2.75 -13.64 -3.35
CA HIS A 348 2.01 -14.84 -2.91
C HIS A 348 1.19 -14.64 -1.63
N ILE A 349 0.67 -13.45 -1.41
CA ILE A 349 -0.23 -13.15 -0.28
C ILE A 349 -1.68 -13.35 -0.75
N PRO A 350 -2.43 -14.34 -0.22
CA PRO A 350 -3.82 -14.55 -0.58
C PRO A 350 -4.68 -13.33 -0.24
N LEU A 351 -5.77 -13.13 -0.99
CA LEU A 351 -6.65 -11.98 -0.89
C LEU A 351 -7.99 -12.37 -0.26
N LEU A 352 -8.43 -11.56 0.71
CA LEU A 352 -9.76 -11.63 1.31
C LEU A 352 -10.53 -10.36 0.97
N PHE A 353 -11.62 -10.51 0.24
CA PHE A 353 -12.56 -9.44 -0.08
C PHE A 353 -13.75 -9.48 0.88
N LEU A 354 -14.03 -8.37 1.56
CA LEU A 354 -15.21 -8.21 2.43
C LEU A 354 -16.12 -7.16 1.81
N ALA A 355 -17.18 -7.63 1.13
CA ALA A 355 -18.06 -6.76 0.35
C ALA A 355 -19.26 -6.27 1.15
N ASP A 356 -19.40 -4.97 1.29
CA ASP A 356 -20.62 -4.26 1.64
C ASP A 356 -20.71 -2.99 0.78
N ILE A 357 -21.04 -3.18 -0.48
CA ILE A 357 -20.90 -2.17 -1.53
C ILE A 357 -22.21 -1.89 -2.28
N PRO A 358 -22.67 -0.64 -2.30
CA PRO A 358 -23.83 -0.25 -3.14
C PRO A 358 -23.46 0.00 -4.62
N GLY A 359 -22.17 0.02 -4.97
CA GLY A 359 -21.67 0.22 -6.33
C GLY A 359 -20.54 1.22 -6.42
N PHE A 360 -20.18 1.57 -7.65
CA PHE A 360 -19.34 2.74 -7.92
C PHE A 360 -20.15 4.02 -7.82
N MET A 361 -19.50 5.12 -7.43
CA MET A 361 -20.12 6.44 -7.43
C MET A 361 -20.48 6.88 -8.85
N ILE A 362 -21.62 7.54 -8.98
CA ILE A 362 -22.16 8.06 -10.23
C ILE A 362 -22.27 9.59 -10.18
N GLY A 363 -22.29 10.21 -11.35
CA GLY A 363 -22.49 11.65 -11.49
C GLY A 363 -21.37 12.36 -12.22
N THR A 364 -21.63 13.56 -12.70
CA THR A 364 -20.76 14.33 -13.61
C THR A 364 -19.30 14.44 -13.10
N LYS A 365 -19.11 14.73 -11.81
CA LYS A 365 -17.75 14.94 -11.24
C LYS A 365 -16.90 13.67 -11.31
N VAL A 366 -17.45 12.51 -10.97
CA VAL A 366 -16.71 11.25 -10.98
C VAL A 366 -16.53 10.70 -12.39
N GLU A 367 -17.49 10.92 -13.29
CA GLU A 367 -17.33 10.59 -14.71
C GLU A 367 -16.20 11.42 -15.35
N GLN A 368 -16.18 12.73 -15.09
CA GLN A 368 -15.09 13.62 -15.55
C GLN A 368 -13.73 13.28 -14.93
N ALA A 369 -13.70 12.75 -13.70
CA ALA A 369 -12.50 12.24 -13.07
C ALA A 369 -12.06 10.85 -13.59
N GLY A 370 -12.85 10.22 -14.49
CA GLY A 370 -12.50 8.96 -15.14
C GLY A 370 -12.85 7.71 -14.32
N ILE A 371 -13.95 7.70 -13.57
CA ILE A 371 -14.37 6.58 -12.73
C ILE A 371 -14.38 5.24 -13.47
N ILE A 372 -14.78 5.21 -14.76
CA ILE A 372 -14.81 3.99 -15.57
C ILE A 372 -13.41 3.46 -15.80
N ARG A 373 -12.44 4.33 -16.11
CA ARG A 373 -11.03 3.95 -16.32
C ARG A 373 -10.40 3.42 -15.02
N HIS A 374 -10.60 4.11 -13.90
CA HIS A 374 -10.09 3.68 -12.61
C HIS A 374 -10.76 2.41 -12.10
N GLY A 375 -12.08 2.27 -12.28
CA GLY A 375 -12.81 1.04 -12.00
C GLY A 375 -12.28 -0.15 -12.84
N ALA A 376 -12.04 0.06 -14.14
CA ALA A 376 -11.46 -0.96 -15.01
C ALA A 376 -10.07 -1.39 -14.54
N LYS A 377 -9.24 -0.47 -14.02
CA LYS A 377 -7.93 -0.77 -13.44
C LYS A 377 -8.05 -1.70 -12.22
N MET A 378 -8.95 -1.42 -11.29
CA MET A 378 -9.21 -2.28 -10.13
C MET A 378 -9.70 -3.67 -10.56
N ILE A 379 -10.66 -3.73 -11.49
CA ILE A 379 -11.20 -4.99 -12.00
C ILE A 379 -10.11 -5.80 -12.71
N SER A 380 -9.23 -5.15 -13.49
CA SER A 380 -8.09 -5.82 -14.14
C SER A 380 -7.14 -6.41 -13.11
N ALA A 381 -6.71 -5.65 -12.12
CA ALA A 381 -5.80 -6.12 -11.07
C ALA A 381 -6.40 -7.34 -10.32
N MET A 382 -7.68 -7.27 -9.96
CA MET A 382 -8.39 -8.35 -9.29
C MET A 382 -8.54 -9.60 -10.19
N SER A 383 -8.82 -9.41 -11.49
CA SER A 383 -8.96 -10.52 -12.44
C SER A 383 -7.62 -11.23 -12.70
N GLU A 384 -6.53 -10.45 -12.78
CA GLU A 384 -5.18 -10.99 -13.05
C GLU A 384 -4.55 -11.68 -11.84
N ALA A 385 -5.01 -11.37 -10.63
CA ALA A 385 -4.48 -11.96 -9.40
C ALA A 385 -4.63 -13.49 -9.41
N THR A 386 -3.49 -14.18 -9.25
CA THR A 386 -3.37 -15.63 -9.30
C THR A 386 -3.33 -16.30 -7.92
N VAL A 387 -3.07 -15.51 -6.88
CA VAL A 387 -3.15 -15.97 -5.48
C VAL A 387 -4.57 -16.41 -5.10
N PRO A 388 -4.74 -17.21 -4.04
CA PRO A 388 -6.08 -17.51 -3.53
C PRO A 388 -6.88 -16.24 -3.26
N LYS A 389 -8.09 -16.17 -3.83
CA LYS A 389 -9.05 -15.08 -3.66
C LYS A 389 -10.29 -15.60 -2.94
N LEU A 390 -10.53 -15.13 -1.73
CA LEU A 390 -11.73 -15.46 -0.95
C LEU A 390 -12.63 -14.22 -0.95
N SER A 391 -13.88 -14.37 -1.41
CA SER A 391 -14.87 -13.32 -1.42
C SER A 391 -15.95 -13.60 -0.39
N VAL A 392 -16.28 -12.60 0.44
CA VAL A 392 -17.35 -12.68 1.44
C VAL A 392 -18.32 -11.52 1.20
N ILE A 393 -19.54 -11.85 0.87
CA ILE A 393 -20.63 -10.86 0.79
C ILE A 393 -21.19 -10.67 2.20
N VAL A 394 -20.85 -9.54 2.81
CA VAL A 394 -21.29 -9.22 4.19
C VAL A 394 -22.73 -8.76 4.21
N ARG A 395 -23.09 -7.75 3.40
CA ARG A 395 -24.45 -7.27 3.23
C ARG A 395 -24.77 -7.02 1.75
N LYS A 396 -24.36 -5.86 1.20
CA LYS A 396 -24.66 -5.46 -0.18
C LYS A 396 -23.52 -5.79 -1.12
N ALA A 397 -23.84 -6.28 -2.31
CA ALA A 397 -22.92 -6.34 -3.43
C ALA A 397 -23.70 -6.01 -4.71
N TYR A 398 -23.73 -4.72 -5.08
CA TYR A 398 -24.57 -4.23 -6.17
C TYR A 398 -23.77 -3.80 -7.39
N GLY A 399 -24.32 -4.11 -8.58
CA GLY A 399 -23.81 -3.71 -9.88
C GLY A 399 -22.33 -4.09 -10.10
N ALA A 400 -21.57 -3.19 -10.73
CA ALA A 400 -20.15 -3.39 -10.96
C ALA A 400 -19.29 -3.40 -9.67
N GLY A 401 -19.86 -3.00 -8.53
CA GLY A 401 -19.25 -3.16 -7.22
C GLY A 401 -19.02 -4.64 -6.86
N LEU A 402 -19.99 -5.52 -7.19
CA LEU A 402 -19.81 -6.97 -7.06
C LEU A 402 -18.58 -7.45 -7.85
N TYR A 403 -18.41 -6.93 -9.07
CA TYR A 403 -17.29 -7.30 -9.94
C TYR A 403 -15.94 -6.88 -9.34
N ALA A 404 -15.86 -5.63 -8.90
CA ALA A 404 -14.65 -5.07 -8.30
C ALA A 404 -14.22 -5.76 -6.98
N MET A 405 -15.18 -6.32 -6.24
CA MET A 405 -14.96 -7.03 -4.97
C MET A 405 -14.91 -8.56 -5.15
N ALA A 406 -14.34 -9.03 -6.27
CA ALA A 406 -14.15 -10.44 -6.59
C ALA A 406 -15.46 -11.26 -6.54
N GLY A 407 -16.50 -10.75 -7.19
CA GLY A 407 -17.76 -11.49 -7.33
C GLY A 407 -17.61 -12.80 -8.12
N PRO A 408 -18.62 -13.69 -8.11
CA PRO A 408 -18.52 -15.06 -8.63
C PRO A 408 -18.00 -15.18 -10.06
N ALA A 409 -18.36 -14.23 -10.94
CA ALA A 409 -17.96 -14.22 -12.35
C ALA A 409 -16.45 -13.94 -12.56
N PHE A 410 -15.70 -13.56 -11.51
CA PHE A 410 -14.28 -13.24 -11.56
C PHE A 410 -13.41 -14.33 -10.91
N GLU A 411 -13.97 -15.53 -10.84
CA GLU A 411 -13.28 -16.74 -10.39
C GLU A 411 -12.53 -16.61 -9.04
N PRO A 412 -13.21 -16.10 -7.97
CA PRO A 412 -12.66 -16.31 -6.64
C PRO A 412 -12.61 -17.81 -6.34
N ASP A 413 -11.67 -18.25 -5.51
CA ASP A 413 -11.60 -19.66 -5.10
C ASP A 413 -12.78 -20.05 -4.20
N CYS A 414 -13.42 -19.08 -3.56
CA CYS A 414 -14.76 -19.20 -3.00
C CYS A 414 -15.46 -17.85 -2.92
N CYS A 415 -16.78 -17.86 -3.10
CA CYS A 415 -17.69 -16.78 -2.81
C CYS A 415 -18.65 -17.17 -1.70
N LEU A 416 -18.43 -16.61 -0.51
CA LEU A 416 -19.23 -16.87 0.69
C LEU A 416 -20.22 -15.72 0.89
N ALA A 417 -21.31 -16.01 1.57
CA ALA A 417 -22.28 -15.00 1.96
C ALA A 417 -22.66 -15.14 3.43
N LEU A 418 -22.82 -14.02 4.13
CA LEU A 418 -23.51 -14.01 5.41
C LEU A 418 -25.03 -14.04 5.18
N PRO A 419 -25.84 -14.46 6.17
CA PRO A 419 -27.30 -14.49 6.04
C PRO A 419 -27.94 -13.12 5.73
N THR A 420 -27.23 -12.03 5.99
CA THR A 420 -27.58 -10.64 5.69
C THR A 420 -27.30 -10.21 4.26
N ALA A 421 -26.65 -11.06 3.45
CA ALA A 421 -26.13 -10.71 2.13
C ALA A 421 -27.22 -10.53 1.09
N GLN A 422 -27.00 -9.60 0.16
CA GLN A 422 -27.84 -9.31 -1.00
C GLN A 422 -26.97 -9.05 -2.21
N ILE A 423 -27.25 -9.73 -3.31
CA ILE A 423 -26.58 -9.51 -4.59
C ILE A 423 -27.63 -9.05 -5.60
N ALA A 424 -27.39 -7.93 -6.28
CA ALA A 424 -28.32 -7.38 -7.25
C ALA A 424 -27.62 -6.48 -8.26
N VAL A 425 -28.31 -6.16 -9.36
CA VAL A 425 -27.86 -5.13 -10.29
C VAL A 425 -27.89 -3.75 -9.64
N MET A 426 -28.90 -3.49 -8.80
CA MET A 426 -29.02 -2.26 -8.00
C MET A 426 -29.89 -2.53 -6.76
N GLY A 427 -29.79 -1.66 -5.78
CA GLY A 427 -30.60 -1.78 -4.56
C GLY A 427 -32.12 -1.68 -4.83
N PRO A 428 -32.96 -2.27 -3.95
CA PRO A 428 -34.41 -2.36 -4.16
C PRO A 428 -35.09 -1.01 -4.46
N GLU A 429 -34.65 0.06 -3.79
CA GLU A 429 -35.23 1.40 -4.00
C GLU A 429 -34.94 1.97 -5.39
N ALA A 430 -33.67 1.84 -5.81
CA ALA A 430 -33.24 2.29 -7.12
C ALA A 430 -33.89 1.46 -8.24
N ALA A 431 -33.98 0.13 -8.04
CA ALA A 431 -34.60 -0.79 -9.00
C ALA A 431 -36.08 -0.47 -9.25
N VAL A 432 -36.88 -0.29 -8.19
CA VAL A 432 -38.28 0.04 -8.30
C VAL A 432 -38.50 1.40 -8.99
N ASN A 433 -37.70 2.39 -8.64
CA ASN A 433 -37.77 3.71 -9.28
C ASN A 433 -37.36 3.65 -10.75
N ALA A 434 -36.31 2.91 -11.12
CA ALA A 434 -35.85 2.78 -12.50
C ALA A 434 -36.88 2.07 -13.39
N VAL A 435 -37.43 0.94 -12.90
CA VAL A 435 -38.36 0.10 -13.69
C VAL A 435 -39.77 0.68 -13.77
N TYR A 436 -40.26 1.24 -12.67
CA TYR A 436 -41.67 1.63 -12.53
C TYR A 436 -41.91 3.15 -12.49
N ALA A 437 -40.90 3.99 -12.81
CA ALA A 437 -41.02 5.45 -12.74
C ALA A 437 -42.30 6.01 -13.41
N LYS A 438 -42.59 5.59 -14.65
CA LYS A 438 -43.76 6.01 -15.39
C LYS A 438 -45.06 5.58 -14.71
N LYS A 439 -45.15 4.31 -14.30
CA LYS A 439 -46.32 3.76 -13.63
C LYS A 439 -46.59 4.43 -12.29
N ILE A 440 -45.54 4.70 -11.51
CA ILE A 440 -45.64 5.44 -10.25
C ILE A 440 -46.19 6.87 -10.49
N ALA A 441 -45.75 7.54 -11.55
CA ALA A 441 -46.20 8.87 -11.89
C ALA A 441 -47.72 8.91 -12.29
N GLU A 442 -48.21 7.84 -12.93
CA GLU A 442 -49.60 7.68 -13.39
C GLU A 442 -50.55 7.30 -12.24
N LEU A 443 -50.06 6.70 -11.14
CA LEU A 443 -50.90 6.30 -10.01
C LEU A 443 -51.37 7.50 -9.18
N PRO A 444 -52.57 7.42 -8.57
CA PRO A 444 -53.03 8.34 -7.55
C PRO A 444 -52.03 8.47 -6.43
N LYS A 445 -51.87 9.66 -5.84
CA LYS A 445 -50.86 9.91 -4.79
C LYS A 445 -51.01 8.95 -3.62
N GLU A 446 -52.21 8.58 -3.25
CA GLU A 446 -52.54 7.69 -2.15
C GLU A 446 -52.08 6.25 -2.38
N GLU A 447 -51.98 5.80 -3.63
CA GLU A 447 -51.64 4.44 -4.02
C GLU A 447 -50.12 4.25 -4.25
N ARG A 448 -49.39 5.35 -4.48
CA ARG A 448 -47.95 5.29 -4.83
C ARG A 448 -47.10 4.60 -3.77
N ALA A 449 -47.30 4.94 -2.49
CA ALA A 449 -46.54 4.38 -1.40
C ALA A 449 -46.73 2.85 -1.25
N SER A 450 -47.99 2.41 -1.35
CA SER A 450 -48.33 0.98 -1.29
C SER A 450 -47.78 0.20 -2.48
N PHE A 451 -47.87 0.76 -3.69
CA PHE A 451 -47.30 0.14 -4.88
C PHE A 451 -45.78 0.02 -4.81
N ILE A 452 -45.09 1.09 -4.41
CA ILE A 452 -43.63 1.09 -4.22
C ILE A 452 -43.22 0.04 -3.19
N SER A 453 -43.90 -0.01 -2.04
CA SER A 453 -43.62 -0.98 -0.99
C SER A 453 -43.81 -2.42 -1.50
N SER A 454 -44.91 -2.70 -2.15
CA SER A 454 -45.19 -4.04 -2.73
C SER A 454 -44.10 -4.46 -3.73
N LYS A 455 -43.68 -3.56 -4.62
CA LYS A 455 -42.66 -3.86 -5.63
C LYS A 455 -41.25 -4.00 -5.00
N ARG A 456 -40.99 -3.31 -3.90
CA ARG A 456 -39.74 -3.50 -3.13
C ARG A 456 -39.68 -4.88 -2.49
N GLU A 457 -40.76 -5.33 -1.88
CA GLU A 457 -40.79 -6.68 -1.27
C GLU A 457 -40.68 -7.78 -2.34
N GLU A 458 -41.36 -7.67 -3.46
CA GLU A 458 -41.23 -8.58 -4.61
C GLU A 458 -39.79 -8.64 -5.12
N TYR A 459 -39.11 -7.48 -5.20
CA TYR A 459 -37.68 -7.41 -5.60
C TYR A 459 -36.75 -8.03 -4.59
N LYS A 460 -36.98 -7.84 -3.26
CA LYS A 460 -36.20 -8.42 -2.18
C LYS A 460 -36.24 -9.96 -2.18
N GLU A 461 -37.38 -10.56 -2.52
CA GLU A 461 -37.48 -12.02 -2.68
C GLU A 461 -36.58 -12.53 -3.81
N ASN A 462 -36.44 -11.77 -4.90
CA ASN A 462 -35.61 -12.15 -6.04
C ASN A 462 -34.10 -12.07 -5.72
N ILE A 463 -33.69 -11.22 -4.80
CA ILE A 463 -32.29 -11.03 -4.38
C ILE A 463 -31.98 -11.74 -3.06
N ASN A 464 -32.89 -12.61 -2.60
CA ASN A 464 -32.70 -13.41 -1.39
C ASN A 464 -31.49 -14.33 -1.53
N ILE A 465 -30.61 -14.30 -0.53
CA ILE A 465 -29.33 -15.02 -0.60
C ILE A 465 -29.50 -16.55 -0.70
N TYR A 466 -30.53 -17.12 -0.10
CA TYR A 466 -30.81 -18.56 -0.19
C TYR A 466 -31.31 -18.96 -1.58
N ARG A 467 -32.05 -18.07 -2.26
CA ARG A 467 -32.41 -18.29 -3.65
C ARG A 467 -31.18 -18.29 -4.54
N LEU A 468 -30.28 -17.32 -4.35
CA LEU A 468 -29.02 -17.25 -5.07
C LEU A 468 -28.11 -18.45 -4.78
N ALA A 469 -28.11 -18.94 -3.54
CA ALA A 469 -27.40 -20.18 -3.17
C ALA A 469 -27.99 -21.42 -3.85
N SER A 470 -29.34 -21.51 -3.98
CA SER A 470 -29.99 -22.63 -4.67
C SER A 470 -29.66 -22.67 -6.18
N GLU A 471 -29.31 -21.53 -6.76
CA GLU A 471 -28.86 -21.41 -8.17
C GLU A 471 -27.32 -21.54 -8.30
N MET A 472 -26.62 -21.94 -7.24
CA MET A 472 -25.14 -22.08 -7.20
C MET A 472 -24.38 -20.79 -7.56
N ILE A 473 -24.97 -19.61 -7.28
CA ILE A 473 -24.30 -18.33 -7.49
C ILE A 473 -23.25 -18.06 -6.44
N ILE A 474 -23.44 -18.60 -5.23
CA ILE A 474 -22.49 -18.54 -4.13
C ILE A 474 -22.20 -19.97 -3.62
N ASP A 475 -21.01 -20.18 -3.07
CA ASP A 475 -20.57 -21.51 -2.61
C ASP A 475 -21.17 -21.91 -1.27
N ALA A 476 -21.40 -20.95 -0.37
CA ALA A 476 -22.03 -21.21 0.92
C ALA A 476 -22.63 -19.95 1.57
N VAL A 477 -23.74 -20.13 2.27
CA VAL A 477 -24.25 -19.19 3.26
C VAL A 477 -23.77 -19.65 4.61
N ILE A 478 -22.97 -18.84 5.31
CA ILE A 478 -22.31 -19.24 6.56
C ILE A 478 -22.81 -18.41 7.75
N PRO A 479 -22.94 -19.00 8.94
CA PRO A 479 -23.23 -18.23 10.15
C PRO A 479 -22.12 -17.21 10.41
N ALA A 480 -22.46 -15.97 10.76
CA ALA A 480 -21.49 -14.92 10.97
C ALA A 480 -20.37 -15.31 11.96
N ASN A 481 -20.74 -15.95 13.08
CA ASN A 481 -19.78 -16.38 14.11
C ASN A 481 -18.81 -17.49 13.66
N SER A 482 -19.11 -18.18 12.54
CA SER A 482 -18.24 -19.22 11.97
C SER A 482 -17.30 -18.68 10.89
N LEU A 483 -17.38 -17.38 10.56
CA LEU A 483 -16.66 -16.77 9.42
C LEU A 483 -15.14 -16.99 9.51
N ARG A 484 -14.53 -16.75 10.67
CA ARG A 484 -13.08 -16.93 10.87
C ARG A 484 -12.62 -18.36 10.61
N ASP A 485 -13.31 -19.34 11.19
CA ASP A 485 -12.94 -20.75 11.05
C ASP A 485 -13.13 -21.23 9.61
N GLU A 486 -14.19 -20.77 8.95
CA GLU A 486 -14.45 -21.11 7.56
C GLU A 486 -13.37 -20.52 6.63
N LEU A 487 -12.98 -19.26 6.85
CA LEU A 487 -11.89 -18.65 6.11
C LEU A 487 -10.56 -19.36 6.33
N ALA A 488 -10.24 -19.73 7.57
CA ALA A 488 -9.01 -20.45 7.88
C ALA A 488 -8.94 -21.83 7.18
N LYS A 489 -10.07 -22.57 7.16
CA LYS A 489 -10.16 -23.87 6.44
C LYS A 489 -9.95 -23.69 4.94
N ARG A 490 -10.58 -22.69 4.33
CA ARG A 490 -10.49 -22.41 2.89
C ARG A 490 -9.11 -21.90 2.50
N LEU A 491 -8.54 -20.97 3.26
CA LEU A 491 -7.15 -20.53 3.06
C LEU A 491 -6.21 -21.73 3.04
N LYS A 492 -6.30 -22.61 4.06
CA LYS A 492 -5.47 -23.82 4.12
C LYS A 492 -5.65 -24.72 2.89
N ALA A 493 -6.87 -24.88 2.40
CA ALA A 493 -7.15 -25.70 1.22
C ALA A 493 -6.58 -25.12 -0.07
N TYR A 494 -6.65 -23.79 -0.24
CA TYR A 494 -6.25 -23.12 -1.49
C TYR A 494 -4.78 -22.66 -1.54
N MET A 495 -4.04 -22.73 -0.42
CA MET A 495 -2.60 -22.32 -0.41
C MET A 495 -1.69 -23.16 -1.30
N THR A 496 -2.17 -24.30 -1.78
CA THR A 496 -1.46 -25.15 -2.76
C THR A 496 -1.80 -24.79 -4.22
N LYS A 497 -2.68 -23.80 -4.43
CA LYS A 497 -3.07 -23.35 -5.77
C LYS A 497 -1.83 -22.86 -6.52
N GLU A 498 -1.66 -23.41 -7.72
CA GLU A 498 -0.70 -22.95 -8.71
C GLU A 498 -1.49 -22.53 -9.95
N MET A 499 -1.49 -21.26 -10.26
CA MET A 499 -2.24 -20.71 -11.39
C MET A 499 -1.42 -19.65 -12.11
N THR A 500 -1.51 -19.67 -13.45
CA THR A 500 -1.14 -18.55 -14.31
C THR A 500 -2.41 -18.02 -14.95
N PHE A 501 -2.63 -16.71 -14.93
CA PHE A 501 -3.87 -16.13 -15.46
C PHE A 501 -4.05 -16.44 -16.96
N THR A 502 -3.05 -16.08 -17.76
CA THR A 502 -3.04 -16.38 -19.20
C THR A 502 -1.63 -16.27 -19.76
N ASN A 503 -1.37 -16.98 -20.86
CA ASN A 503 -0.08 -16.88 -21.56
C ASN A 503 -0.04 -15.64 -22.45
N ARG A 504 0.71 -14.62 -22.04
CA ARG A 504 0.91 -13.37 -22.79
C ARG A 504 2.22 -12.69 -22.34
N LYS A 505 2.74 -11.75 -23.15
CA LYS A 505 3.95 -11.02 -22.82
C LYS A 505 3.77 -10.15 -21.58
N HIS A 506 2.72 -9.32 -21.53
CA HIS A 506 2.25 -8.52 -20.40
C HIS A 506 0.86 -7.95 -20.72
N PRO A 507 0.09 -7.49 -19.73
CA PRO A 507 -1.20 -6.84 -19.97
C PRO A 507 -1.05 -5.45 -20.60
N VAL A 508 -2.13 -4.96 -21.19
CA VAL A 508 -2.32 -3.54 -21.50
C VAL A 508 -3.26 -2.99 -20.43
N TYR A 509 -2.70 -2.24 -19.49
CA TYR A 509 -3.47 -1.71 -18.36
C TYR A 509 -4.42 -0.59 -18.81
N PRO A 510 -5.63 -0.54 -18.27
CA PRO A 510 -6.59 0.56 -18.50
C PRO A 510 -6.21 1.78 -17.63
N VAL A 511 -5.20 2.57 -18.08
CA VAL A 511 -4.67 3.75 -17.37
C VAL A 511 -5.19 5.06 -17.93
#